data_e8cea14c5ec9bc1f27b187410fea65e8
#
_entry.id   e8cea14c5ec9bc1f27b187410fea65e8
#
_cell.length_a   1.000
_cell.length_b   1.000
_cell.length_c   1.000
_cell.angle_alpha   90.00
_cell.angle_beta   90.00
_cell.angle_gamma   90.00
#
_symmetry.space_group_name_H-M   'P 1'
#
loop_
_entity.id
_entity.type
_entity.pdbx_description
1 polymer ?
#
loop_
_entity_poly.entity_id
_entity_poly.type
_entity_poly.pdbx_seq_one_letter_code
_entity_poly.pdbx_strand_id
1 'polypeptide(L)'
;MPHSLVTDLYGQMSLPVISAPMFIVSNPKLVVAQCTSGIVGSFPALNARPQSLLTDWLDEIEAGLASYREAHPGAAVAPYAVNQIIHQSNDRLEQDLAVCASHRVPVSYTHLTLPTNR
;
A
#
# COMPACT_ATOMS: atom_id res chain seq x y z
N MET A 1 -3.23 -14.95 24.05
CA MET A 1 -2.31 -15.28 22.96
C MET A 1 -2.05 -14.05 22.14
N PRO A 2 -0.80 -13.67 21.97
CA PRO A 2 -0.50 -12.58 21.06
C PRO A 2 -0.85 -13.00 19.63
N HIS A 3 -1.57 -12.14 18.94
CA HIS A 3 -1.85 -12.36 17.52
C HIS A 3 -0.59 -12.07 16.72
N SER A 4 -0.30 -12.89 15.73
CA SER A 4 0.76 -12.57 14.81
C SER A 4 0.27 -11.50 13.82
N LEU A 5 1.18 -10.71 13.30
CA LEU A 5 0.85 -9.72 12.27
C LEU A 5 0.17 -10.39 11.07
N VAL A 6 0.58 -11.60 10.75
CA VAL A 6 0.01 -12.37 9.64
C VAL A 6 -1.45 -12.73 9.92
N THR A 7 -1.74 -13.18 11.14
CA THR A 7 -3.12 -13.51 11.53
C THR A 7 -4.01 -12.28 11.49
N ASP A 8 -3.51 -11.15 11.98
CA ASP A 8 -4.26 -9.91 11.97
C ASP A 8 -4.52 -9.42 10.54
N LEU A 9 -3.53 -9.58 9.67
CA LEU A 9 -3.68 -9.23 8.27
C LEU A 9 -4.76 -10.08 7.60
N TYR A 10 -4.71 -11.39 7.76
CA TYR A 10 -5.69 -12.29 7.16
C TYR A 10 -7.11 -12.03 7.68
N GLY A 11 -7.24 -11.62 8.93
CA GLY A 11 -8.54 -11.30 9.52
C GLY A 11 -9.25 -10.11 8.87
N GLN A 12 -8.49 -9.27 8.15
CA GLN A 12 -9.02 -8.09 7.48
C GLN A 12 -9.30 -8.33 5.98
N MET A 13 -9.04 -9.54 5.50
CA MET A 13 -9.11 -9.84 4.05
C MET A 13 -10.21 -10.85 3.76
N SER A 14 -10.86 -10.68 2.61
CA SER A 14 -11.79 -11.69 2.09
C SER A 14 -11.03 -12.86 1.46
N LEU A 15 -9.90 -12.57 0.83
CA LEU A 15 -9.03 -13.55 0.19
C LEU A 15 -7.58 -13.21 0.51
N PRO A 16 -6.72 -14.21 0.70
CA PRO A 16 -5.30 -13.96 1.00
C PRO A 16 -4.54 -13.55 -0.28
N VAL A 17 -4.90 -12.40 -0.83
CA VAL A 17 -4.37 -11.90 -2.09
C VAL A 17 -3.85 -10.48 -1.88
N ILE A 18 -2.67 -10.21 -2.42
CA ILE A 18 -2.11 -8.87 -2.51
C ILE A 18 -2.07 -8.51 -3.99
N SER A 19 -2.68 -7.38 -4.34
CA SER A 19 -2.65 -6.91 -5.72
C SER A 19 -1.24 -6.48 -6.10
N ALA A 20 -0.87 -6.70 -7.36
CA ALA A 20 0.44 -6.29 -7.84
C ALA A 20 0.51 -4.76 -7.96
N PRO A 21 1.58 -4.14 -7.49
CA PRO A 21 1.78 -2.70 -7.71
C PRO A 21 2.21 -2.48 -9.16
N MET A 22 1.40 -1.75 -9.91
CA MET A 22 1.64 -1.56 -11.34
C MET A 22 2.12 -0.15 -11.63
N PHE A 23 3.26 -0.04 -12.30
CA PHE A 23 3.82 1.24 -12.69
C PHE A 23 2.81 2.02 -13.54
N ILE A 24 2.64 3.30 -13.24
CA ILE A 24 1.69 4.22 -13.89
C ILE A 24 0.22 3.89 -13.61
N VAL A 25 -0.15 2.62 -13.60
CA VAL A 25 -1.56 2.19 -13.51
C VAL A 25 -2.10 2.28 -12.10
N SER A 26 -1.33 1.85 -11.11
CA SER A 26 -1.80 1.83 -9.72
C SER A 26 -1.86 3.24 -9.14
N ASN A 27 -3.04 3.66 -8.74
CA ASN A 27 -3.31 4.98 -8.17
C ASN A 27 -4.22 4.84 -6.96
N PRO A 28 -4.51 5.92 -6.20
CA PRO A 28 -5.35 5.82 -5.02
C PRO A 28 -6.73 5.23 -5.27
N LYS A 29 -7.38 5.56 -6.37
CA LYS A 29 -8.70 5.01 -6.68
C LYS A 29 -8.67 3.50 -6.83
N LEU A 30 -7.67 2.99 -7.53
CA LEU A 30 -7.52 1.55 -7.71
C LEU A 30 -7.21 0.87 -6.38
N VAL A 31 -6.33 1.45 -5.57
CA VAL A 31 -5.98 0.90 -4.26
C VAL A 31 -7.21 0.82 -3.35
N VAL A 32 -8.00 1.89 -3.29
CA VAL A 32 -9.23 1.89 -2.49
C VAL A 32 -10.20 0.82 -2.99
N ALA A 33 -10.37 0.70 -4.31
CA ALA A 33 -11.24 -0.32 -4.89
C ALA A 33 -10.80 -1.74 -4.53
N GLN A 34 -9.51 -1.99 -4.55
CA GLN A 34 -8.94 -3.28 -4.17
C GLN A 34 -9.17 -3.59 -2.69
N CYS A 35 -8.84 -2.64 -1.82
CA CYS A 35 -9.00 -2.82 -0.38
C CYS A 35 -10.46 -3.02 0.01
N THR A 36 -11.38 -2.28 -0.59
CA THR A 36 -12.81 -2.40 -0.30
C THR A 36 -13.41 -3.66 -0.90
N SER A 37 -12.70 -4.31 -1.81
CA SER A 37 -13.06 -5.63 -2.34
C SER A 37 -12.53 -6.77 -1.47
N GLY A 38 -11.75 -6.46 -0.43
CA GLY A 38 -11.27 -7.46 0.53
C GLY A 38 -9.90 -8.04 0.21
N ILE A 39 -9.14 -7.43 -0.69
CA ILE A 39 -7.75 -7.82 -0.97
C ILE A 39 -6.83 -6.64 -0.69
N VAL A 40 -5.57 -6.93 -0.41
CA VAL A 40 -4.59 -5.86 -0.17
C VAL A 40 -4.37 -5.08 -1.45
N GLY A 41 -4.75 -3.80 -1.46
CA GLY A 41 -4.45 -2.90 -2.56
C GLY A 41 -3.03 -2.38 -2.44
N SER A 42 -2.36 -2.14 -3.56
CA SER A 42 -0.97 -1.69 -3.52
C SER A 42 -0.62 -0.78 -4.68
N PHE A 43 0.38 0.04 -4.46
CA PHE A 43 0.94 0.90 -5.50
C PHE A 43 2.42 1.12 -5.25
N PRO A 44 3.21 1.36 -6.32
CA PRO A 44 4.60 1.78 -6.15
C PRO A 44 4.67 3.22 -5.68
N ALA A 45 5.47 3.50 -4.66
CA ALA A 45 5.65 4.89 -4.19
C ALA A 45 6.09 5.81 -5.34
N LEU A 46 6.86 5.30 -6.28
CA LEU A 46 7.36 6.07 -7.42
C LEU A 46 6.27 6.53 -8.40
N ASN A 47 5.05 5.98 -8.30
CA ASN A 47 3.94 6.46 -9.13
C ASN A 47 3.47 7.85 -8.71
N ALA A 48 3.65 8.22 -7.45
CA ALA A 48 3.31 9.56 -6.96
C ALA A 48 4.41 10.53 -7.39
N ARG A 49 4.14 11.32 -8.41
CA ARG A 49 5.09 12.28 -8.99
C ARG A 49 4.48 13.65 -9.10
N PRO A 50 5.13 14.68 -8.55
CA PRO A 50 6.42 14.66 -7.86
C PRO A 50 6.34 13.96 -6.51
N GLN A 51 7.48 13.81 -5.84
CA GLN A 51 7.57 13.08 -4.56
C GLN A 51 6.58 13.61 -3.51
N SER A 52 6.34 14.90 -3.48
CA SER A 52 5.39 15.52 -2.55
C SER A 52 3.97 15.01 -2.71
N LEU A 53 3.62 14.45 -3.86
CA LEU A 53 2.29 13.90 -4.12
C LEU A 53 2.04 12.62 -3.31
N LEU A 54 3.08 11.96 -2.82
CA LEU A 54 2.92 10.73 -2.05
C LEU A 54 2.07 10.96 -0.79
N THR A 55 2.30 12.04 -0.09
CA THR A 55 1.49 12.41 1.09
C THR A 55 0.02 12.54 0.72
N ASP A 56 -0.27 13.26 -0.36
CA ASP A 56 -1.64 13.46 -0.83
C ASP A 56 -2.31 12.13 -1.19
N TRP A 57 -1.56 11.23 -1.82
CA TRP A 57 -2.07 9.92 -2.19
C TRP A 57 -2.39 9.06 -0.96
N LEU A 58 -1.52 9.09 0.04
CA LEU A 58 -1.76 8.35 1.28
C LEU A 58 -2.99 8.90 2.01
N ASP A 59 -3.12 10.23 2.08
CA ASP A 59 -4.29 10.86 2.69
C ASP A 59 -5.57 10.48 1.94
N GLU A 60 -5.54 10.48 0.62
CA GLU A 60 -6.70 10.11 -0.21
C GLU A 60 -7.10 8.65 0.03
N ILE A 61 -6.13 7.74 0.08
CA ILE A 61 -6.40 6.33 0.34
C ILE A 61 -7.01 6.15 1.74
N GLU A 62 -6.40 6.74 2.74
CA GLU A 62 -6.87 6.61 4.12
C GLU A 62 -8.28 7.19 4.28
N ALA A 63 -8.55 8.34 3.69
CA ALA A 63 -9.88 8.94 3.71
C ALA A 63 -10.90 8.06 2.99
N GLY A 64 -10.55 7.51 1.85
CA GLY A 64 -11.43 6.63 1.09
C GLY A 64 -11.78 5.35 1.85
N LEU A 65 -10.80 4.75 2.50
CA LEU A 65 -11.01 3.53 3.30
C LEU A 65 -11.85 3.83 4.54
N ALA A 66 -11.58 4.94 5.23
CA ALA A 66 -12.35 5.34 6.41
C ALA A 66 -13.82 5.60 6.06
N SER A 67 -14.04 6.32 4.96
CA SER A 67 -15.40 6.61 4.48
C SER A 67 -16.15 5.33 4.13
N TYR A 68 -15.49 4.38 3.49
CA TYR A 68 -16.11 3.10 3.14
C TYR A 68 -16.46 2.29 4.39
N ARG A 69 -15.56 2.23 5.36
CA ARG A 69 -15.83 1.50 6.62
C ARG A 69 -17.03 2.07 7.36
N GLU A 70 -17.15 3.40 7.35
CA GLU A 70 -18.27 4.08 7.98
C GLU A 70 -19.60 3.75 7.29
N ALA A 71 -19.59 3.72 5.96
CA ALA A 71 -20.80 3.44 5.17
C ALA A 71 -21.17 1.96 5.16
N HIS A 72 -20.20 1.06 5.40
CA HIS A 72 -20.41 -0.38 5.31
C HIS A 72 -19.85 -1.08 6.57
N PRO A 73 -20.50 -0.88 7.75
CA PRO A 73 -20.04 -1.53 8.97
C PRO A 73 -20.00 -3.05 8.80
N GLY A 74 -18.92 -3.68 9.24
CA GLY A 74 -18.78 -5.13 9.15
C GLY A 74 -18.22 -5.63 7.81
N ALA A 75 -18.06 -4.77 6.83
CA ALA A 75 -17.43 -5.17 5.57
C ALA A 75 -15.94 -5.47 5.77
N ALA A 76 -15.43 -6.45 5.02
CA ALA A 76 -14.01 -6.75 5.02
C ALA A 76 -13.28 -5.70 4.20
N VAL A 77 -12.52 -4.84 4.86
CA VAL A 77 -11.70 -3.81 4.22
C VAL A 77 -10.26 -4.16 4.51
N ALA A 78 -9.53 -4.58 3.47
CA ALA A 78 -8.14 -4.97 3.62
C ALA A 78 -7.24 -3.73 3.77
N PRO A 79 -6.08 -3.88 4.42
CA PRO A 79 -5.11 -2.80 4.48
C PRO A 79 -4.46 -2.59 3.12
N TYR A 80 -3.88 -1.42 2.91
CA TYR A 80 -3.14 -1.16 1.67
C TYR A 80 -1.64 -1.33 1.90
N ALA A 81 -0.92 -1.46 0.79
CA ALA A 81 0.52 -1.65 0.80
C ALA A 81 1.19 -0.66 -0.15
N VAL A 82 2.39 -0.25 0.20
CA VAL A 82 3.22 0.60 -0.63
C VAL A 82 4.50 -0.15 -0.99
N ASN A 83 4.77 -0.25 -2.28
CA ASN A 83 5.99 -0.89 -2.77
C ASN A 83 7.11 0.14 -2.85
N GLN A 84 8.25 -0.20 -2.25
CA GLN A 84 9.46 0.60 -2.30
C GLN A 84 10.48 -0.10 -3.18
N ILE A 85 10.95 0.58 -4.20
CA ILE A 85 11.95 0.01 -5.10
C ILE A 85 13.34 0.31 -4.54
N ILE A 86 14.05 -0.74 -4.15
CA ILE A 86 15.41 -0.62 -3.64
C ILE A 86 16.37 -0.78 -4.82
N HIS A 87 16.78 0.34 -5.36
CA HIS A 87 17.73 0.40 -6.45
C HIS A 87 18.51 1.72 -6.37
N GLN A 88 19.75 1.70 -6.78
CA GLN A 88 20.60 2.89 -6.70
C GLN A 88 20.06 4.08 -7.52
N SER A 89 19.24 3.82 -8.52
CA SER A 89 18.62 4.89 -9.29
C SER A 89 17.41 5.53 -8.59
N ASN A 90 16.94 4.96 -7.48
CA ASN A 90 15.84 5.53 -6.72
C ASN A 90 16.37 6.49 -5.67
N ASP A 91 16.47 7.77 -6.03
CA ASP A 91 16.95 8.81 -5.14
C ASP A 91 15.90 9.30 -4.13
N ARG A 92 14.66 8.80 -4.23
CA ARG A 92 13.56 9.16 -3.35
C ARG A 92 13.36 8.18 -2.19
N LEU A 93 14.10 7.07 -2.17
CA LEU A 93 13.81 5.96 -1.27
C LEU A 93 13.70 6.38 0.20
N GLU A 94 14.66 7.14 0.69
CA GLU A 94 14.64 7.56 2.10
C GLU A 94 13.47 8.48 2.41
N GLN A 95 13.17 9.42 1.53
CA GLN A 95 12.04 10.32 1.71
C GLN A 95 10.72 9.58 1.67
N ASP A 96 10.55 8.67 0.72
CA ASP A 96 9.33 7.89 0.59
C ASP A 96 9.13 6.98 1.80
N LEU A 97 10.20 6.35 2.30
CA LEU A 97 10.12 5.53 3.52
C LEU A 97 9.72 6.37 4.73
N ALA A 98 10.27 7.58 4.86
CA ALA A 98 9.93 8.46 5.96
C ALA A 98 8.45 8.88 5.91
N VAL A 99 7.93 9.19 4.74
CA VAL A 99 6.52 9.54 4.55
C VAL A 99 5.63 8.35 4.92
N CYS A 100 5.96 7.16 4.44
CA CYS A 100 5.19 5.97 4.76
C CYS A 100 5.21 5.68 6.26
N ALA A 101 6.34 5.86 6.91
CA ALA A 101 6.45 5.64 8.35
C ALA A 101 5.60 6.66 9.13
N SER A 102 5.61 7.93 8.72
CA SER A 102 4.82 8.97 9.40
C SER A 102 3.32 8.75 9.25
N HIS A 103 2.88 8.16 8.14
CA HIS A 103 1.47 7.83 7.90
C HIS A 103 1.08 6.46 8.46
N ARG A 104 2.04 5.74 9.06
CA ARG A 104 1.80 4.39 9.59
C ARG A 104 1.18 3.47 8.55
N VAL A 105 1.75 3.47 7.35
CA VAL A 105 1.29 2.61 6.26
C VAL A 105 1.22 1.16 6.75
N PRO A 106 0.05 0.49 6.63
CA PRO A 106 -0.16 -0.82 7.23
C PRO A 106 0.81 -1.89 6.73
N VAL A 107 1.08 -1.89 5.42
CA VAL A 107 1.98 -2.86 4.81
C VAL A 107 2.95 -2.13 3.91
N SER A 108 4.22 -2.36 4.13
CA SER A 108 5.26 -1.84 3.26
C SER A 108 6.12 -3.02 2.83
N TYR A 109 6.39 -3.11 1.55
CA TYR A 109 7.27 -4.14 1.06
C TYR A 109 8.21 -3.57 0.02
N THR A 110 9.33 -4.25 -0.14
CA THR A 110 10.37 -3.80 -1.04
C THR A 110 10.48 -4.76 -2.20
N HIS A 111 10.65 -4.19 -3.38
CA HIS A 111 10.92 -4.97 -4.56
C HIS A 111 12.41 -4.85 -4.86
N LEU A 112 13.10 -5.94 -4.65
CA LEU A 112 14.51 -6.02 -4.96
C LEU A 112 14.66 -6.51 -6.39
N THR A 113 15.41 -5.76 -7.17
CA THR A 113 15.83 -6.27 -8.46
C THR A 113 16.90 -7.31 -8.20
N LEU A 114 16.60 -8.56 -8.49
CA LEU A 114 17.59 -9.61 -8.33
C LEU A 114 18.75 -9.35 -9.29
N PRO A 115 19.97 -9.51 -8.82
CA PRO A 115 21.11 -9.43 -9.72
C PRO A 115 21.00 -10.53 -10.74
N THR A 116 20.81 -10.13 -11.96
CA THR A 116 20.64 -11.08 -13.03
C THR A 116 21.93 -11.33 -13.77
N ASN A 117 22.89 -10.73 -13.32
CA ASN A 117 24.07 -10.88 -13.93
C ASN A 117 25.03 -10.81 -13.16
N ARG A 118 25.11 -11.24 -13.14
CA ARG A 118 25.78 -11.00 -12.64
C ARG A 118 26.57 -11.50 -12.88
#